data_ff0e81ef010b1fc6f0359b0e4c381d29
#
_entry.id   ff0e81ef010b1fc6f0359b0e4c381d29
#
_cell.length_a   1.000
_cell.length_b   1.000
_cell.length_c   1.000
_cell.angle_alpha   90.00
_cell.angle_beta   90.00
_cell.angle_gamma   90.00
#
_symmetry.space_group_name_H-M   'P 1'
#
loop_
_entity.id
_entity.type
_entity.pdbx_description
1 polymer ?
#
loop_
_entity_poly.entity_id
_entity_poly.type
_entity_poly.pdbx_seq_one_letter_code
_entity_poly.pdbx_strand_id
1 'polypeptide(L)'
;GISLCLKEGVDLVLAVGGGSVIDSSKCIADGAGNPDVDVWTYFRQEAVPAKALPVGVILTLSASGSEMSASCVITNEENGFKRGFNSVTHRPLFSICNPELTCTVSKYQTACGTVDIMMHTLERYFSKTRDTELTDRIAEALLKSTVEAGRIADKEPDNYEARAALMWGGSLSHNGLTGAGRDFFMQVHQLEHELSGMYPSIAHGAGLAALWPSWARFVCPSDVNRFAQYAVRVWNIDMDFDCPMNTALAGIQATEDFYKSLGMPSTLKELGVEEERLEEMAEKCTNMGKRTLPGIRELGKEEMMEIYRMAMGE
;
A
#
# COMPACT_ATOMS: atom_id res chain seq x y z
N GLY A 1 25.02 2.61 -1.32
CA GLY A 1 24.67 3.85 -0.59
C GLY A 1 25.39 3.92 0.74
N ILE A 2 25.24 2.92 1.64
CA ILE A 2 25.81 2.92 3.01
C ILE A 2 27.32 3.21 3.01
N SER A 3 28.08 2.41 2.28
CA SER A 3 29.57 2.56 2.21
C SER A 3 30.00 3.93 1.70
N LEU A 4 29.20 4.52 0.79
CA LEU A 4 29.46 5.88 0.28
C LEU A 4 29.20 6.93 1.36
N CYS A 5 28.09 6.83 2.08
CA CYS A 5 27.78 7.75 3.19
C CYS A 5 28.88 7.73 4.26
N LEU A 6 29.36 6.56 4.63
CA LEU A 6 30.43 6.40 5.62
C LEU A 6 31.78 6.97 5.12
N LYS A 7 32.13 6.68 3.85
CA LYS A 7 33.38 7.16 3.26
C LYS A 7 33.42 8.70 3.16
N GLU A 8 32.33 9.31 2.73
CA GLU A 8 32.28 10.75 2.47
C GLU A 8 31.82 11.58 3.70
N GLY A 9 31.47 10.92 4.83
CA GLY A 9 31.04 11.60 6.06
C GLY A 9 29.73 12.38 5.87
N VAL A 10 28.74 11.74 5.24
CA VAL A 10 27.45 12.38 4.90
C VAL A 10 26.61 12.61 6.15
N ASP A 11 26.04 13.82 6.28
CA ASP A 11 25.20 14.23 7.41
C ASP A 11 23.69 14.13 7.14
N LEU A 12 23.28 14.04 5.87
CA LEU A 12 21.90 13.97 5.43
C LEU A 12 21.80 13.19 4.15
N VAL A 13 20.76 12.35 4.02
CA VAL A 13 20.41 11.66 2.77
C VAL A 13 19.19 12.37 2.15
N LEU A 14 19.35 12.93 0.94
CA LEU A 14 18.27 13.56 0.19
C LEU A 14 17.69 12.60 -0.83
N ALA A 15 16.46 12.15 -0.61
CA ALA A 15 15.71 11.32 -1.54
C ALA A 15 14.97 12.20 -2.56
N VAL A 16 15.30 12.08 -3.83
CA VAL A 16 14.59 12.75 -4.93
C VAL A 16 13.91 11.68 -5.77
N GLY A 17 12.61 11.43 -5.55
CA GLY A 17 11.91 10.33 -6.20
C GLY A 17 10.56 9.99 -5.58
N GLY A 18 10.05 8.82 -5.91
CA GLY A 18 8.88 8.18 -5.31
C GLY A 18 9.25 7.23 -4.16
N GLY A 19 8.29 6.40 -3.73
CA GLY A 19 8.42 5.49 -2.58
C GLY A 19 9.68 4.65 -2.56
N SER A 20 10.04 3.99 -3.67
CA SER A 20 11.23 3.13 -3.74
C SER A 20 12.54 3.88 -3.47
N VAL A 21 12.67 5.11 -3.96
CA VAL A 21 13.84 5.96 -3.71
C VAL A 21 13.87 6.39 -2.25
N ILE A 22 12.71 6.77 -1.69
CA ILE A 22 12.61 7.21 -0.30
C ILE A 22 12.94 6.04 0.64
N ASP A 23 12.38 4.86 0.40
CA ASP A 23 12.62 3.67 1.24
C ASP A 23 14.08 3.20 1.15
N SER A 24 14.68 3.21 -0.06
CA SER A 24 16.11 2.97 -0.21
C SER A 24 16.95 3.98 0.58
N SER A 25 16.56 5.25 0.58
CA SER A 25 17.26 6.30 1.33
C SER A 25 17.13 6.12 2.83
N LYS A 26 15.96 5.69 3.34
CA LYS A 26 15.76 5.33 4.76
C LYS A 26 16.63 4.15 5.15
N CYS A 27 16.66 3.09 4.34
CA CYS A 27 17.52 1.92 4.57
C CYS A 27 19.02 2.29 4.57
N ILE A 28 19.45 3.16 3.65
CA ILE A 28 20.82 3.69 3.61
C ILE A 28 21.12 4.49 4.88
N ALA A 29 20.19 5.33 5.34
CA ALA A 29 20.33 6.14 6.54
C ALA A 29 20.47 5.28 7.80
N ASP A 30 19.69 4.21 7.91
CA ASP A 30 19.79 3.22 9.00
C ASP A 30 21.16 2.55 9.01
N GLY A 31 21.62 2.04 7.84
CA GLY A 31 22.89 1.37 7.73
C GLY A 31 24.09 2.29 7.97
N ALA A 32 24.03 3.52 7.51
CA ALA A 32 25.08 4.51 7.79
C ALA A 32 25.10 4.93 9.26
N GLY A 33 23.93 4.95 9.92
CA GLY A 33 23.84 5.18 11.36
C GLY A 33 24.36 3.99 12.21
N ASN A 34 24.33 2.76 11.68
CA ASN A 34 24.68 1.54 12.40
C ASN A 34 25.61 0.65 11.53
N PRO A 35 26.85 1.06 11.29
CA PRO A 35 27.73 0.43 10.27
C PRO A 35 28.12 -1.02 10.56
N ASP A 36 27.99 -1.45 11.81
CA ASP A 36 28.35 -2.81 12.25
C ASP A 36 27.18 -3.80 12.15
N VAL A 37 26.01 -3.36 11.67
CA VAL A 37 24.80 -4.17 11.59
C VAL A 37 24.37 -4.34 10.12
N ASP A 38 24.12 -5.58 9.70
CA ASP A 38 23.49 -5.85 8.42
C ASP A 38 22.03 -5.33 8.44
N VAL A 39 21.73 -4.36 7.57
CA VAL A 39 20.40 -3.72 7.52
C VAL A 39 19.26 -4.72 7.31
N TRP A 40 19.50 -5.85 6.64
CA TRP A 40 18.48 -6.88 6.43
C TRP A 40 17.98 -7.51 7.72
N THR A 41 18.76 -7.46 8.84
CA THR A 41 18.32 -7.90 10.17
C THR A 41 17.11 -7.11 10.68
N TYR A 42 16.99 -5.83 10.30
CA TYR A 42 15.83 -5.00 10.65
C TYR A 42 14.58 -5.50 9.95
N PHE A 43 14.70 -5.86 8.67
CA PHE A 43 13.58 -6.38 7.87
C PHE A 43 13.18 -7.80 8.26
N ARG A 44 14.08 -8.57 8.89
CA ARG A 44 13.77 -9.85 9.55
C ARG A 44 13.20 -9.69 10.96
N GLN A 45 13.09 -8.44 11.46
CA GLN A 45 12.65 -8.14 12.84
C GLN A 45 13.55 -8.76 13.93
N GLU A 46 14.82 -8.96 13.64
CA GLU A 46 15.83 -9.50 14.57
C GLU A 46 16.55 -8.39 15.33
N ALA A 47 16.51 -7.16 14.83
CA ALA A 47 17.09 -5.97 15.44
C ALA A 47 16.27 -4.72 15.12
N VAL A 48 16.57 -3.63 15.81
CA VAL A 48 16.00 -2.30 15.58
C VAL A 48 17.14 -1.30 15.43
N PRO A 49 17.13 -0.38 14.46
CA PRO A 49 18.18 0.62 14.33
C PRO A 49 18.22 1.54 15.55
N ALA A 50 19.41 1.70 16.15
CA ALA A 50 19.60 2.57 17.31
C ALA A 50 19.52 4.06 16.92
N LYS A 51 19.93 4.38 15.70
CA LYS A 51 19.91 5.73 15.11
C LYS A 51 19.87 5.62 13.58
N ALA A 52 19.55 6.71 12.91
CA ALA A 52 19.64 6.84 11.47
C ALA A 52 20.20 8.24 11.12
N LEU A 53 20.77 8.38 9.92
CA LEU A 53 20.99 9.72 9.37
C LEU A 53 19.65 10.39 9.09
N PRO A 54 19.57 11.73 9.18
CA PRO A 54 18.38 12.44 8.73
C PRO A 54 18.11 12.18 7.24
N VAL A 55 16.83 12.00 6.88
CA VAL A 55 16.39 11.89 5.49
C VAL A 55 15.56 13.11 5.12
N GLY A 56 15.92 13.80 4.05
CA GLY A 56 15.08 14.81 3.39
C GLY A 56 14.44 14.21 2.13
N VAL A 57 13.29 14.71 1.71
CA VAL A 57 12.57 14.21 0.52
C VAL A 57 12.18 15.34 -0.42
N ILE A 58 12.35 15.10 -1.72
CA ILE A 58 11.67 15.84 -2.80
C ILE A 58 10.82 14.81 -3.55
N LEU A 59 9.50 14.86 -3.33
CA LEU A 59 8.57 13.87 -3.86
C LEU A 59 8.28 14.11 -5.34
N THR A 60 8.45 13.08 -6.17
CA THR A 60 8.21 13.16 -7.62
C THR A 60 7.11 12.23 -8.12
N LEU A 61 6.55 11.37 -7.25
CA LEU A 61 5.47 10.44 -7.56
C LEU A 61 4.61 10.22 -6.32
N SER A 62 3.31 10.50 -6.43
CA SER A 62 2.33 10.31 -5.36
C SER A 62 1.82 8.87 -5.34
N ALA A 63 2.12 8.12 -4.28
CA ALA A 63 1.66 6.74 -4.08
C ALA A 63 1.76 6.34 -2.59
N SER A 64 2.91 5.77 -2.21
CA SER A 64 3.16 5.08 -0.94
C SER A 64 3.05 5.93 0.33
N GLY A 65 3.08 7.27 0.22
CA GLY A 65 3.13 8.14 1.42
C GLY A 65 4.43 8.00 2.24
N SER A 66 5.50 7.45 1.63
CA SER A 66 6.77 7.22 2.34
C SER A 66 7.43 8.51 2.81
N GLU A 67 7.16 9.63 2.15
CA GLU A 67 7.63 10.97 2.52
C GLU A 67 7.11 11.44 3.89
N MET A 68 6.09 10.78 4.44
CA MET A 68 5.49 11.13 5.74
C MET A 68 5.29 9.92 6.68
N SER A 69 5.67 8.71 6.23
CA SER A 69 5.45 7.49 6.98
C SER A 69 6.67 7.06 7.80
N ALA A 70 6.41 6.24 8.82
CA ALA A 70 7.44 5.53 9.58
C ALA A 70 7.85 4.20 8.93
N SER A 71 7.28 3.85 7.77
CA SER A 71 7.53 2.61 7.07
C SER A 71 8.73 2.70 6.13
N CYS A 72 9.40 1.58 5.95
CA CYS A 72 10.43 1.37 4.94
C CYS A 72 10.26 -0.06 4.40
N VAL A 73 10.15 -0.21 3.07
CA VAL A 73 9.96 -1.50 2.41
C VAL A 73 11.03 -1.67 1.34
N ILE A 74 11.81 -2.74 1.42
CA ILE A 74 12.82 -3.08 0.42
C ILE A 74 12.71 -4.54 -0.03
N THR A 75 13.26 -4.83 -1.20
CA THR A 75 13.37 -6.19 -1.74
C THR A 75 14.81 -6.67 -1.60
N ASN A 76 14.99 -7.87 -1.05
CA ASN A 76 16.27 -8.57 -1.09
C ASN A 76 16.32 -9.37 -2.39
N GLU A 77 17.18 -8.94 -3.33
CA GLU A 77 17.33 -9.55 -4.65
C GLU A 77 17.87 -10.98 -4.61
N GLU A 78 18.60 -11.36 -3.54
CA GLU A 78 19.18 -12.69 -3.43
C GLU A 78 18.13 -13.79 -3.22
N ASN A 79 17.03 -13.46 -2.55
CA ASN A 79 16.01 -14.44 -2.17
C ASN A 79 14.57 -14.04 -2.58
N GLY A 80 14.40 -12.87 -3.22
CA GLY A 80 13.11 -12.36 -3.68
C GLY A 80 12.12 -12.05 -2.55
N PHE A 81 12.59 -11.82 -1.31
CA PHE A 81 11.71 -11.35 -0.23
C PHE A 81 11.58 -9.83 -0.28
N LYS A 82 10.35 -9.34 -0.41
CA LYS A 82 9.99 -7.94 -0.18
C LYS A 82 9.43 -7.81 1.23
N ARG A 83 10.09 -7.04 2.07
CA ARG A 83 9.77 -6.90 3.49
C ARG A 83 9.82 -5.45 3.90
N GLY A 84 8.97 -5.11 4.88
CA GLY A 84 8.93 -3.80 5.50
C GLY A 84 9.09 -3.87 7.01
N PHE A 85 9.60 -2.80 7.58
CA PHE A 85 9.51 -2.55 9.00
C PHE A 85 9.23 -1.07 9.29
N ASN A 86 8.77 -0.78 10.50
CA ASN A 86 8.45 0.57 10.94
C ASN A 86 9.43 1.04 12.01
N SER A 87 9.95 2.25 11.85
CA SER A 87 10.76 2.93 12.85
C SER A 87 10.41 4.41 12.88
N VAL A 88 10.43 5.01 14.05
CA VAL A 88 10.27 6.47 14.19
C VAL A 88 11.38 7.24 13.46
N THR A 89 12.56 6.62 13.31
CA THR A 89 13.71 7.18 12.59
C THR A 89 13.49 7.29 11.09
N HIS A 90 12.53 6.54 10.54
CA HIS A 90 12.19 6.57 9.12
C HIS A 90 11.39 7.79 8.70
N ARG A 91 10.78 8.54 9.64
CA ARG A 91 10.06 9.74 9.25
C ARG A 91 11.05 10.78 8.74
N PRO A 92 10.91 11.24 7.47
CA PRO A 92 11.78 12.27 6.93
C PRO A 92 11.78 13.53 7.80
N LEU A 93 12.94 14.17 7.90
CA LEU A 93 13.11 15.44 8.61
C LEU A 93 12.28 16.56 7.97
N PHE A 94 12.21 16.54 6.63
CA PHE A 94 11.35 17.41 5.82
C PHE A 94 10.99 16.72 4.51
N SER A 95 9.88 17.16 3.91
CA SER A 95 9.46 16.70 2.59
C SER A 95 8.96 17.88 1.75
N ILE A 96 9.54 18.04 0.57
CA ILE A 96 9.11 19.01 -0.43
C ILE A 96 8.10 18.30 -1.34
N CYS A 97 6.84 18.70 -1.23
CA CYS A 97 5.71 18.15 -1.94
C CYS A 97 5.18 19.18 -2.95
N ASN A 98 5.85 19.31 -4.11
CA ASN A 98 5.40 20.16 -5.21
C ASN A 98 4.64 19.31 -6.24
N PRO A 99 3.31 19.49 -6.42
CA PRO A 99 2.50 18.71 -7.35
C PRO A 99 2.97 18.76 -8.80
N GLU A 100 3.56 19.87 -9.24
CA GLU A 100 4.08 20.05 -10.60
C GLU A 100 5.14 19.00 -10.97
N LEU A 101 5.92 18.50 -9.99
CA LEU A 101 6.91 17.46 -10.22
C LEU A 101 6.28 16.11 -10.62
N THR A 102 4.98 15.95 -10.43
CA THR A 102 4.24 14.73 -10.79
C THR A 102 3.53 14.80 -12.14
N CYS A 103 3.47 15.98 -12.80
CA CYS A 103 2.72 16.16 -14.05
C CYS A 103 3.29 15.32 -15.22
N THR A 104 4.57 14.95 -15.17
CA THR A 104 5.22 14.12 -16.20
C THR A 104 5.16 12.61 -15.90
N VAL A 105 4.60 12.22 -14.77
CA VAL A 105 4.38 10.81 -14.42
C VAL A 105 3.38 10.20 -15.40
N SER A 106 3.69 9.01 -15.92
CA SER A 106 2.82 8.33 -16.88
C SER A 106 1.44 8.04 -16.29
N LYS A 107 0.41 7.94 -17.15
CA LYS A 107 -0.95 7.56 -16.73
C LYS A 107 -0.95 6.28 -15.92
N TYR A 108 -0.23 5.26 -16.39
CA TYR A 108 -0.12 3.97 -15.71
C TYR A 108 0.45 4.12 -14.28
N GLN A 109 1.53 4.87 -14.10
CA GLN A 109 2.12 5.07 -12.78
C GLN A 109 1.23 5.97 -11.89
N THR A 110 0.52 6.93 -12.48
CA THR A 110 -0.48 7.74 -11.75
C THR A 110 -1.63 6.86 -11.26
N ALA A 111 -2.12 5.95 -12.09
CA ALA A 111 -3.15 4.98 -11.73
C ALA A 111 -2.67 4.03 -10.62
N CYS A 112 -1.45 3.47 -10.76
CA CYS A 112 -0.82 2.66 -9.70
C CYS A 112 -0.73 3.42 -8.37
N GLY A 113 -0.30 4.69 -8.42
CA GLY A 113 -0.24 5.54 -7.23
C GLY A 113 -1.60 5.80 -6.60
N THR A 114 -2.63 6.05 -7.43
CA THR A 114 -4.01 6.24 -6.96
C THR A 114 -4.53 5.00 -6.23
N VAL A 115 -4.29 3.81 -6.78
CA VAL A 115 -4.66 2.53 -6.14
C VAL A 115 -3.94 2.37 -4.81
N ASP A 116 -2.65 2.66 -4.75
CA ASP A 116 -1.82 2.50 -3.55
C ASP A 116 -2.28 3.44 -2.42
N ILE A 117 -2.58 4.72 -2.73
CA ILE A 117 -3.16 5.68 -1.79
C ILE A 117 -4.49 5.16 -1.23
N MET A 118 -5.37 4.63 -2.09
CA MET A 118 -6.63 4.03 -1.66
C MET A 118 -6.37 2.82 -0.77
N MET A 119 -5.46 1.94 -1.16
CA MET A 119 -5.19 0.68 -0.45
C MET A 119 -4.68 0.92 0.96
N HIS A 120 -3.75 1.85 1.16
CA HIS A 120 -3.30 2.23 2.49
C HIS A 120 -4.45 2.67 3.41
N THR A 121 -5.45 3.37 2.86
CA THR A 121 -6.63 3.81 3.60
C THR A 121 -7.62 2.66 3.81
N LEU A 122 -7.89 1.86 2.77
CA LEU A 122 -8.84 0.74 2.81
C LEU A 122 -8.44 -0.31 3.84
N GLU A 123 -7.17 -0.71 3.89
CA GLU A 123 -6.73 -1.73 4.85
C GLU A 123 -6.77 -1.24 6.30
N ARG A 124 -6.66 0.06 6.54
CA ARG A 124 -6.92 0.65 7.86
C ARG A 124 -8.41 0.79 8.14
N TYR A 125 -9.23 1.07 7.13
CA TYR A 125 -10.67 1.17 7.26
C TYR A 125 -11.32 -0.19 7.58
N PHE A 126 -10.92 -1.26 6.89
CA PHE A 126 -11.41 -2.61 7.09
C PHE A 126 -10.73 -3.31 8.28
N SER A 127 -10.92 -2.75 9.48
CA SER A 127 -10.40 -3.29 10.73
C SER A 127 -11.51 -3.88 11.61
N LYS A 128 -11.15 -4.70 12.61
CA LYS A 128 -12.08 -5.21 13.64
C LYS A 128 -12.46 -4.15 14.67
N THR A 129 -11.67 -3.09 14.78
CA THR A 129 -11.91 -2.02 15.77
C THR A 129 -13.19 -1.28 15.44
N ARG A 130 -13.99 -1.02 16.49
CA ARG A 130 -15.26 -0.28 16.44
C ARG A 130 -15.10 1.03 17.20
N ASP A 131 -16.12 1.86 17.16
CA ASP A 131 -16.18 3.15 17.88
C ASP A 131 -15.08 4.15 17.47
N THR A 132 -14.72 4.12 16.18
CA THR A 132 -13.75 5.02 15.56
C THR A 132 -14.39 5.95 14.51
N GLU A 133 -15.60 6.46 14.79
CA GLU A 133 -16.41 7.19 13.81
C GLU A 133 -15.67 8.38 13.18
N LEU A 134 -14.93 9.18 13.96
CA LEU A 134 -14.17 10.30 13.41
C LEU A 134 -13.09 9.82 12.44
N THR A 135 -12.35 8.77 12.81
CA THR A 135 -11.31 8.18 11.94
C THR A 135 -11.95 7.54 10.69
N ASP A 136 -13.14 6.96 10.81
CA ASP A 136 -13.92 6.47 9.67
C ASP A 136 -14.22 7.60 8.69
N ARG A 137 -14.76 8.73 9.17
CA ARG A 137 -15.10 9.89 8.33
C ARG A 137 -13.88 10.48 7.63
N ILE A 138 -12.74 10.53 8.32
CA ILE A 138 -11.49 10.99 7.72
C ILE A 138 -11.06 10.05 6.59
N ALA A 139 -11.10 8.74 6.83
CA ALA A 139 -10.76 7.73 5.82
C ALA A 139 -11.71 7.77 4.62
N GLU A 140 -13.01 7.87 4.86
CA GLU A 140 -14.06 7.97 3.83
C GLU A 140 -13.90 9.22 2.96
N ALA A 141 -13.60 10.38 3.57
CA ALA A 141 -13.33 11.62 2.87
C ALA A 141 -12.06 11.52 2.01
N LEU A 142 -10.99 10.91 2.55
CA LEU A 142 -9.75 10.70 1.80
C LEU A 142 -9.97 9.77 0.59
N LEU A 143 -10.71 8.68 0.75
CA LEU A 143 -11.04 7.76 -0.34
C LEU A 143 -11.84 8.47 -1.44
N LYS A 144 -12.88 9.24 -1.08
CA LYS A 144 -13.67 10.01 -2.06
C LYS A 144 -12.81 11.00 -2.83
N SER A 145 -12.00 11.77 -2.12
CA SER A 145 -11.09 12.75 -2.74
C SER A 145 -10.06 12.07 -3.66
N THR A 146 -9.53 10.91 -3.27
CA THR A 146 -8.58 10.16 -4.10
C THR A 146 -9.22 9.62 -5.36
N VAL A 147 -10.45 9.09 -5.28
CA VAL A 147 -11.22 8.61 -6.44
C VAL A 147 -11.49 9.75 -7.42
N GLU A 148 -11.91 10.90 -6.93
CA GLU A 148 -12.19 12.08 -7.77
C GLU A 148 -10.90 12.60 -8.43
N ALA A 149 -9.86 12.81 -7.65
CA ALA A 149 -8.57 13.28 -8.16
C ALA A 149 -7.93 12.30 -9.15
N GLY A 150 -8.05 10.99 -8.91
CA GLY A 150 -7.56 9.95 -9.81
C GLY A 150 -8.27 9.99 -11.18
N ARG A 151 -9.59 10.19 -11.19
CA ARG A 151 -10.38 10.34 -12.43
C ARG A 151 -9.99 11.59 -13.23
N ILE A 152 -9.69 12.69 -12.54
CA ILE A 152 -9.27 13.93 -13.18
C ILE A 152 -7.83 13.77 -13.72
N ALA A 153 -6.90 13.27 -12.91
CA ALA A 153 -5.50 13.12 -13.30
C ALA A 153 -5.29 12.10 -14.44
N ASP A 154 -6.20 11.12 -14.61
CA ASP A 154 -6.20 10.23 -15.77
C ASP A 154 -6.51 10.96 -17.09
N LYS A 155 -7.42 11.91 -17.05
CA LYS A 155 -7.86 12.68 -18.24
C LYS A 155 -7.01 13.91 -18.49
N GLU A 156 -6.60 14.57 -17.42
CA GLU A 156 -5.88 15.83 -17.37
C GLU A 156 -4.59 15.65 -16.54
N PRO A 157 -3.52 15.05 -17.12
CA PRO A 157 -2.32 14.69 -16.37
C PRO A 157 -1.57 15.87 -15.72
N ASP A 158 -1.77 17.08 -16.22
CA ASP A 158 -1.18 18.34 -15.76
C ASP A 158 -2.14 19.18 -14.88
N ASN A 159 -3.32 18.65 -14.54
CA ASN A 159 -4.26 19.32 -13.64
C ASN A 159 -3.65 19.44 -12.22
N TYR A 160 -3.25 20.64 -11.86
CA TYR A 160 -2.54 20.93 -10.59
C TYR A 160 -3.35 20.49 -9.36
N GLU A 161 -4.64 20.79 -9.31
CA GLU A 161 -5.50 20.47 -8.15
C GLU A 161 -5.62 18.96 -7.94
N ALA A 162 -5.78 18.20 -9.02
CA ALA A 162 -5.81 16.75 -8.96
C ALA A 162 -4.46 16.16 -8.49
N ARG A 163 -3.34 16.68 -9.02
CA ARG A 163 -2.00 16.28 -8.59
C ARG A 163 -1.73 16.64 -7.13
N ALA A 164 -2.17 17.81 -6.68
CA ALA A 164 -2.06 18.25 -5.29
C ALA A 164 -2.89 17.36 -4.35
N ALA A 165 -4.14 17.03 -4.74
CA ALA A 165 -5.01 16.16 -3.98
C ALA A 165 -4.43 14.73 -3.86
N LEU A 166 -3.89 14.15 -4.94
CA LEU A 166 -3.21 12.85 -4.90
C LEU A 166 -1.94 12.90 -4.04
N MET A 167 -1.13 13.95 -4.15
CA MET A 167 0.10 14.10 -3.39
C MET A 167 -0.18 14.21 -1.89
N TRP A 168 -1.08 15.08 -1.50
CA TRP A 168 -1.45 15.24 -0.10
C TRP A 168 -2.21 14.02 0.43
N GLY A 169 -3.11 13.45 -0.39
CA GLY A 169 -3.82 12.21 -0.08
C GLY A 169 -2.87 11.03 0.17
N GLY A 170 -1.80 10.90 -0.61
CA GLY A 170 -0.76 9.90 -0.41
C GLY A 170 -0.09 10.04 0.95
N SER A 171 0.35 11.23 1.30
CA SER A 171 0.94 11.52 2.61
C SER A 171 0.00 11.18 3.76
N LEU A 172 -1.28 11.60 3.69
CA LEU A 172 -2.29 11.37 4.73
C LEU A 172 -2.70 9.89 4.84
N SER A 173 -2.70 9.16 3.75
CA SER A 173 -3.07 7.74 3.72
C SER A 173 -2.12 6.88 4.55
N HIS A 174 -0.85 7.29 4.70
CA HIS A 174 0.18 6.47 5.37
C HIS A 174 0.90 7.15 6.55
N ASN A 175 0.57 8.36 6.91
CA ASN A 175 1.19 9.03 8.07
C ASN A 175 0.68 8.56 9.45
N GLY A 176 -0.31 7.69 9.47
CA GLY A 176 -0.96 7.13 10.67
C GLY A 176 -2.35 7.69 10.95
N LEU A 177 -2.78 8.77 10.26
CA LEU A 177 -4.07 9.44 10.52
C LEU A 177 -5.27 8.51 10.33
N THR A 178 -5.32 7.78 9.21
CA THR A 178 -6.43 6.86 8.88
C THR A 178 -6.43 5.58 9.71
N GLY A 179 -5.36 5.33 10.47
CA GLY A 179 -5.23 4.20 11.40
C GLY A 179 -5.35 4.59 12.88
N ALA A 180 -5.61 5.88 13.19
CA ALA A 180 -5.66 6.36 14.57
C ALA A 180 -6.78 5.68 15.37
N GLY A 181 -6.43 5.11 16.53
CA GLY A 181 -7.36 4.38 17.39
C GLY A 181 -7.79 3.01 16.90
N ARG A 182 -7.10 2.43 15.91
CA ARG A 182 -7.44 1.12 15.32
C ARG A 182 -6.28 0.14 15.38
N ASP A 183 -6.64 -1.13 15.58
CA ASP A 183 -5.80 -2.26 15.23
C ASP A 183 -6.06 -2.62 13.76
N PHE A 184 -5.06 -2.50 12.92
CA PHE A 184 -5.17 -2.80 11.50
C PHE A 184 -3.99 -3.66 11.03
N PHE A 185 -4.23 -4.38 9.96
CA PHE A 185 -3.24 -5.25 9.34
C PHE A 185 -3.30 -5.09 7.84
N MET A 186 -2.14 -5.02 7.22
CA MET A 186 -1.98 -4.75 5.79
C MET A 186 -1.99 -6.08 5.01
N GLN A 187 -3.13 -6.81 5.03
CA GLN A 187 -3.24 -8.15 4.44
C GLN A 187 -2.99 -8.15 2.92
N VAL A 188 -3.61 -7.21 2.19
CA VAL A 188 -3.46 -7.12 0.72
C VAL A 188 -2.05 -6.71 0.34
N HIS A 189 -1.45 -5.76 1.07
CA HIS A 189 -0.04 -5.41 0.88
C HIS A 189 0.89 -6.60 1.14
N GLN A 190 0.63 -7.41 2.18
CA GLN A 190 1.45 -8.59 2.45
C GLN A 190 1.36 -9.63 1.33
N LEU A 191 0.15 -9.87 0.78
CA LEU A 191 -0.05 -10.73 -0.38
C LEU A 191 0.68 -10.17 -1.62
N GLU A 192 0.57 -8.86 -1.84
CA GLU A 192 1.21 -8.18 -2.97
C GLU A 192 2.75 -8.16 -2.86
N HIS A 193 3.29 -8.06 -1.66
CA HIS A 193 4.73 -8.12 -1.46
C HIS A 193 5.34 -9.43 -1.95
N GLU A 194 4.64 -10.56 -1.81
CA GLU A 194 5.13 -11.82 -2.37
C GLU A 194 5.03 -11.80 -3.90
N LEU A 195 3.97 -11.20 -4.45
CA LEU A 195 3.81 -11.02 -5.90
C LEU A 195 4.95 -10.18 -6.48
N SER A 196 5.17 -8.95 -5.98
CA SER A 196 6.26 -8.09 -6.49
C SER A 196 7.65 -8.63 -6.16
N GLY A 197 7.80 -9.40 -5.08
CA GLY A 197 9.06 -10.06 -4.75
C GLY A 197 9.44 -11.13 -5.75
N MET A 198 8.45 -11.83 -6.33
CA MET A 198 8.65 -12.88 -7.33
C MET A 198 8.60 -12.36 -8.77
N TYR A 199 7.86 -11.28 -9.02
CA TYR A 199 7.68 -10.64 -10.32
C TYR A 199 8.05 -9.15 -10.24
N PRO A 200 9.35 -8.79 -10.19
CA PRO A 200 9.79 -7.41 -9.99
C PRO A 200 9.33 -6.41 -11.07
N SER A 201 8.89 -6.90 -12.23
CA SER A 201 8.33 -6.08 -13.31
C SER A 201 6.90 -5.61 -13.06
N ILE A 202 6.19 -6.24 -12.11
CA ILE A 202 4.82 -5.86 -11.75
C ILE A 202 4.87 -4.63 -10.86
N ALA A 203 4.23 -3.55 -11.31
CA ALA A 203 4.09 -2.35 -10.49
C ALA A 203 3.21 -2.63 -9.27
N HIS A 204 3.64 -2.18 -8.09
CA HIS A 204 2.97 -2.43 -6.81
C HIS A 204 1.46 -2.14 -6.83
N GLY A 205 1.08 -0.93 -7.30
CA GLY A 205 -0.34 -0.57 -7.40
C GLY A 205 -1.15 -1.44 -8.36
N ALA A 206 -0.54 -2.00 -9.39
CA ALA A 206 -1.21 -2.94 -10.30
C ALA A 206 -1.46 -4.29 -9.62
N GLY A 207 -0.50 -4.80 -8.85
CA GLY A 207 -0.68 -5.99 -8.01
C GLY A 207 -1.79 -5.81 -6.97
N LEU A 208 -1.81 -4.65 -6.30
CA LEU A 208 -2.87 -4.30 -5.35
C LEU A 208 -4.26 -4.25 -6.01
N ALA A 209 -4.35 -3.67 -7.22
CA ALA A 209 -5.62 -3.57 -7.96
C ALA A 209 -6.17 -4.95 -8.32
N ALA A 210 -5.32 -5.88 -8.73
CA ALA A 210 -5.71 -7.25 -9.08
C ALA A 210 -6.10 -8.10 -7.85
N LEU A 211 -5.48 -7.84 -6.69
CA LEU A 211 -5.68 -8.65 -5.48
C LEU A 211 -6.87 -8.19 -4.62
N TRP A 212 -7.05 -6.86 -4.47
CA TRP A 212 -8.01 -6.33 -3.50
C TRP A 212 -9.46 -6.78 -3.72
N PRO A 213 -10.01 -6.83 -4.95
CA PRO A 213 -11.40 -7.25 -5.14
C PRO A 213 -11.66 -8.69 -4.67
N SER A 214 -10.72 -9.59 -4.91
CA SER A 214 -10.78 -10.98 -4.49
C SER A 214 -10.67 -11.12 -2.97
N TRP A 215 -9.70 -10.44 -2.37
CA TRP A 215 -9.58 -10.35 -0.92
C TRP A 215 -10.86 -9.79 -0.29
N ALA A 216 -11.41 -8.71 -0.83
CA ALA A 216 -12.60 -8.06 -0.30
C ALA A 216 -13.83 -8.99 -0.35
N ARG A 217 -14.05 -9.70 -1.46
CA ARG A 217 -15.13 -10.70 -1.58
C ARG A 217 -14.94 -11.85 -0.62
N PHE A 218 -13.71 -12.30 -0.42
CA PHE A 218 -13.38 -13.40 0.50
C PHE A 218 -13.64 -13.04 1.97
N VAL A 219 -13.29 -11.83 2.40
CA VAL A 219 -13.42 -11.41 3.80
C VAL A 219 -14.77 -10.76 4.13
N CYS A 220 -15.49 -10.24 3.12
CA CYS A 220 -16.77 -9.55 3.27
C CYS A 220 -17.81 -10.31 4.13
N PRO A 221 -17.99 -11.65 3.98
CA PRO A 221 -18.95 -12.39 4.80
C PRO A 221 -18.64 -12.33 6.30
N SER A 222 -17.41 -12.04 6.70
CA SER A 222 -17.03 -11.93 8.10
C SER A 222 -17.41 -10.57 8.74
N ASP A 223 -17.73 -9.55 7.93
CA ASP A 223 -18.17 -8.25 8.41
C ASP A 223 -18.95 -7.46 7.34
N VAL A 224 -20.08 -8.00 6.95
CA VAL A 224 -20.95 -7.43 5.91
C VAL A 224 -21.28 -5.95 6.16
N ASN A 225 -21.56 -5.60 7.42
CA ASN A 225 -21.96 -4.24 7.78
C ASN A 225 -20.83 -3.21 7.52
N ARG A 226 -19.56 -3.60 7.71
CA ARG A 226 -18.43 -2.73 7.43
C ARG A 226 -18.27 -2.46 5.94
N PHE A 227 -18.47 -3.50 5.11
CA PHE A 227 -18.44 -3.36 3.65
C PHE A 227 -19.66 -2.61 3.13
N ALA A 228 -20.85 -2.81 3.68
CA ALA A 228 -22.03 -2.03 3.34
C ALA A 228 -21.88 -0.55 3.73
N GLN A 229 -21.32 -0.26 4.92
CA GLN A 229 -20.98 1.12 5.32
C GLN A 229 -20.03 1.79 4.31
N TYR A 230 -18.99 1.09 3.88
CA TYR A 230 -18.06 1.56 2.84
C TYR A 230 -18.79 1.88 1.53
N ALA A 231 -19.66 0.98 1.06
CA ALA A 231 -20.44 1.18 -0.15
C ALA A 231 -21.32 2.43 -0.10
N VAL A 232 -22.03 2.60 1.01
CA VAL A 232 -22.91 3.76 1.23
C VAL A 232 -22.09 5.05 1.35
N ARG A 233 -21.05 5.06 2.17
CA ARG A 233 -20.36 6.28 2.59
C ARG A 233 -19.29 6.74 1.60
N VAL A 234 -18.67 5.85 0.86
CA VAL A 234 -17.63 6.18 -0.13
C VAL A 234 -18.23 6.25 -1.54
N TRP A 235 -19.05 5.28 -1.93
CA TRP A 235 -19.58 5.15 -3.28
C TRP A 235 -20.99 5.72 -3.46
N ASN A 236 -21.64 6.18 -2.38
CA ASN A 236 -23.02 6.68 -2.37
C ASN A 236 -24.03 5.65 -2.91
N ILE A 237 -23.80 4.36 -2.65
CA ILE A 237 -24.71 3.27 -3.00
C ILE A 237 -25.82 3.22 -1.94
N ASP A 238 -27.06 3.09 -2.37
CA ASP A 238 -28.19 2.96 -1.45
C ASP A 238 -28.12 1.65 -0.64
N MET A 239 -28.49 1.72 0.64
CA MET A 239 -28.51 0.55 1.51
C MET A 239 -29.71 -0.34 1.15
N ASP A 240 -29.42 -1.59 0.82
CA ASP A 240 -30.39 -2.68 0.79
C ASP A 240 -30.57 -3.21 2.22
N PHE A 241 -31.65 -2.77 2.89
CA PHE A 241 -31.92 -3.16 4.28
C PHE A 241 -32.42 -4.61 4.41
N ASP A 242 -32.94 -5.20 3.33
CA ASP A 242 -33.36 -6.58 3.32
C ASP A 242 -32.18 -7.53 3.14
N CYS A 243 -31.17 -7.11 2.38
CA CYS A 243 -29.96 -7.87 2.14
C CYS A 243 -28.70 -6.97 2.10
N PRO A 244 -28.14 -6.55 3.24
CA PRO A 244 -26.93 -5.71 3.31
C PRO A 244 -25.73 -6.25 2.52
N MET A 245 -25.67 -7.56 2.29
CA MET A 245 -24.65 -8.19 1.44
C MET A 245 -24.67 -7.65 0.00
N ASN A 246 -25.86 -7.36 -0.56
CA ASN A 246 -25.98 -6.79 -1.89
C ASN A 246 -25.28 -5.42 -1.95
N THR A 247 -25.52 -4.56 -0.95
CA THR A 247 -24.84 -3.27 -0.82
C THR A 247 -23.34 -3.42 -0.69
N ALA A 248 -22.89 -4.34 0.16
CA ALA A 248 -21.45 -4.61 0.38
C ALA A 248 -20.76 -5.05 -0.91
N LEU A 249 -21.34 -5.99 -1.64
CA LEU A 249 -20.79 -6.47 -2.93
C LEU A 249 -20.81 -5.38 -4.00
N ALA A 250 -21.84 -4.53 -4.03
CA ALA A 250 -21.89 -3.40 -4.95
C ALA A 250 -20.77 -2.39 -4.69
N GLY A 251 -20.40 -2.15 -3.43
CA GLY A 251 -19.25 -1.30 -3.07
C GLY A 251 -17.91 -1.88 -3.52
N ILE A 252 -17.75 -3.20 -3.38
CA ILE A 252 -16.54 -3.90 -3.87
C ILE A 252 -16.48 -3.78 -5.40
N GLN A 253 -17.61 -4.01 -6.09
CA GLN A 253 -17.68 -3.90 -7.54
C GLN A 253 -17.39 -2.48 -8.02
N ALA A 254 -17.93 -1.45 -7.36
CA ALA A 254 -17.66 -0.05 -7.72
C ALA A 254 -16.17 0.31 -7.61
N THR A 255 -15.46 -0.26 -6.63
CA THR A 255 -14.01 -0.09 -6.49
C THR A 255 -13.25 -0.79 -7.62
N GLU A 256 -13.62 -2.02 -7.95
CA GLU A 256 -13.03 -2.76 -9.06
C GLU A 256 -13.26 -2.04 -10.40
N ASP A 257 -14.48 -1.55 -10.65
CA ASP A 257 -14.82 -0.79 -11.85
C ASP A 257 -14.03 0.52 -11.94
N PHE A 258 -13.80 1.18 -10.80
CA PHE A 258 -12.93 2.34 -10.75
C PHE A 258 -11.50 2.01 -11.15
N TYR A 259 -10.91 0.93 -10.62
CA TYR A 259 -9.56 0.50 -11.00
C TYR A 259 -9.47 0.18 -12.49
N LYS A 260 -10.46 -0.56 -13.03
CA LYS A 260 -10.58 -0.83 -14.47
C LYS A 260 -10.67 0.45 -15.30
N SER A 261 -11.40 1.47 -14.82
CA SER A 261 -11.53 2.74 -15.51
C SER A 261 -10.22 3.53 -15.62
N LEU A 262 -9.25 3.26 -14.73
CA LEU A 262 -7.89 3.79 -14.77
C LEU A 262 -6.92 2.90 -15.58
N GLY A 263 -7.42 1.83 -16.22
CA GLY A 263 -6.59 0.89 -16.98
C GLY A 263 -5.78 -0.08 -16.12
N MET A 264 -6.18 -0.29 -14.86
CA MET A 264 -5.53 -1.27 -13.98
C MET A 264 -5.99 -2.70 -14.30
N PRO A 265 -5.11 -3.70 -14.13
CA PRO A 265 -5.44 -5.09 -14.34
C PRO A 265 -6.49 -5.55 -13.32
N SER A 266 -7.33 -6.49 -13.73
CA SER A 266 -8.39 -7.06 -12.90
C SER A 266 -8.02 -8.42 -12.31
N THR A 267 -7.00 -9.08 -12.91
CA THR A 267 -6.58 -10.43 -12.52
C THR A 267 -5.06 -10.54 -12.47
N LEU A 268 -4.57 -11.49 -11.69
CA LEU A 268 -3.16 -11.87 -11.67
C LEU A 268 -2.70 -12.46 -13.03
N LYS A 269 -3.63 -13.08 -13.74
CA LYS A 269 -3.38 -13.64 -15.09
C LYS A 269 -3.02 -12.52 -16.09
N GLU A 270 -3.71 -11.39 -16.04
CA GLU A 270 -3.38 -10.21 -16.86
C GLU A 270 -1.98 -9.65 -16.56
N LEU A 271 -1.48 -9.87 -15.34
CA LEU A 271 -0.12 -9.52 -14.92
C LEU A 271 0.94 -10.56 -15.31
N GLY A 272 0.55 -11.67 -15.93
CA GLY A 272 1.46 -12.74 -16.32
C GLY A 272 1.89 -13.65 -15.17
N VAL A 273 1.12 -13.70 -14.09
CA VAL A 273 1.38 -14.62 -12.96
C VAL A 273 1.00 -16.05 -13.37
N GLU A 274 1.86 -16.98 -13.03
CA GLU A 274 1.68 -18.41 -13.30
C GLU A 274 0.98 -19.08 -12.11
N GLU A 275 -0.03 -19.92 -12.37
CA GLU A 275 -0.82 -20.58 -11.32
C GLU A 275 0.06 -21.47 -10.42
N GLU A 276 1.07 -22.11 -10.98
CA GLU A 276 2.02 -22.97 -10.26
C GLU A 276 2.83 -22.23 -9.20
N ARG A 277 2.90 -20.89 -9.28
CA ARG A 277 3.66 -20.05 -8.34
C ARG A 277 2.81 -19.57 -7.15
N LEU A 278 1.49 -19.76 -7.16
CA LEU A 278 0.61 -19.28 -6.10
C LEU A 278 0.92 -19.93 -4.75
N GLU A 279 1.24 -21.22 -4.75
CA GLU A 279 1.58 -21.93 -3.52
C GLU A 279 2.87 -21.39 -2.89
N GLU A 280 3.91 -21.12 -3.69
CA GLU A 280 5.14 -20.51 -3.22
C GLU A 280 4.89 -19.11 -2.61
N MET A 281 4.03 -18.31 -3.25
CA MET A 281 3.64 -16.99 -2.72
C MET A 281 2.98 -17.13 -1.35
N ALA A 282 2.01 -18.05 -1.20
CA ALA A 282 1.33 -18.27 0.08
C ALA A 282 2.28 -18.80 1.17
N GLU A 283 3.20 -19.69 0.83
CA GLU A 283 4.24 -20.17 1.75
C GLU A 283 5.16 -19.05 2.23
N LYS A 284 5.65 -18.23 1.31
CA LYS A 284 6.50 -17.07 1.64
C LYS A 284 5.73 -16.06 2.49
N CYS A 285 4.46 -15.80 2.17
CA CYS A 285 3.61 -14.88 2.93
C CYS A 285 3.38 -15.35 4.36
N THR A 286 3.25 -16.65 4.59
CA THR A 286 3.16 -17.23 5.94
C THR A 286 4.52 -17.36 6.65
N ASN A 287 5.60 -16.85 6.06
CA ASN A 287 6.97 -17.08 6.53
C ASN A 287 7.25 -18.57 6.75
N MET A 288 6.96 -19.38 5.72
CA MET A 288 7.09 -20.84 5.74
C MET A 288 6.26 -21.49 6.88
N GLY A 289 4.99 -21.08 7.02
CA GLY A 289 4.05 -21.61 8.01
C GLY A 289 4.24 -21.10 9.45
N LYS A 290 5.11 -20.09 9.66
CA LYS A 290 5.40 -19.57 11.01
C LYS A 290 4.47 -18.44 11.46
N ARG A 291 3.66 -17.88 10.56
CA ARG A 291 2.71 -16.79 10.87
C ARG A 291 1.42 -16.95 10.07
N THR A 292 0.35 -16.32 10.58
CA THR A 292 -0.86 -15.97 9.85
C THR A 292 -0.94 -14.44 9.67
N LEU A 293 -1.84 -13.96 8.83
CA LEU A 293 -2.13 -12.53 8.72
C LEU A 293 -3.44 -12.23 9.47
N PRO A 294 -3.38 -11.56 10.63
CA PRO A 294 -4.60 -11.15 11.35
C PRO A 294 -5.34 -10.07 10.54
N GLY A 295 -6.66 -9.92 10.80
CA GLY A 295 -7.54 -8.97 10.11
C GLY A 295 -9.00 -9.22 10.46
N ILE A 296 -9.96 -8.70 9.68
CA ILE A 296 -11.40 -9.01 9.81
C ILE A 296 -11.61 -10.54 9.80
N ARG A 297 -10.93 -11.20 8.88
CA ARG A 297 -10.74 -12.65 8.87
C ARG A 297 -9.24 -12.93 8.92
N GLU A 298 -8.83 -13.84 9.75
CA GLU A 298 -7.44 -14.29 9.80
C GLU A 298 -7.13 -15.11 8.54
N LEU A 299 -5.97 -14.91 7.96
CA LEU A 299 -5.54 -15.60 6.75
C LEU A 299 -4.35 -16.51 7.08
N GLY A 300 -4.55 -17.81 6.94
CA GLY A 300 -3.49 -18.80 6.85
C GLY A 300 -3.12 -19.10 5.41
N LYS A 301 -2.31 -20.14 5.16
CA LYS A 301 -1.87 -20.52 3.81
C LYS A 301 -3.07 -20.85 2.89
N GLU A 302 -4.06 -21.57 3.41
CA GLU A 302 -5.21 -22.01 2.64
C GLU A 302 -6.08 -20.83 2.19
N GLU A 303 -6.36 -19.88 3.09
CA GLU A 303 -7.10 -18.66 2.77
C GLU A 303 -6.37 -17.79 1.77
N MET A 304 -5.04 -17.65 1.90
CA MET A 304 -4.21 -16.91 0.94
C MET A 304 -4.25 -17.56 -0.44
N MET A 305 -4.17 -18.89 -0.51
CA MET A 305 -4.31 -19.65 -1.75
C MET A 305 -5.65 -19.42 -2.43
N GLU A 306 -6.74 -19.43 -1.65
CA GLU A 306 -8.08 -19.17 -2.16
C GLU A 306 -8.19 -17.76 -2.74
N ILE A 307 -7.67 -16.75 -2.03
CA ILE A 307 -7.65 -15.35 -2.51
C ILE A 307 -6.85 -15.25 -3.81
N TYR A 308 -5.68 -15.89 -3.90
CA TYR A 308 -4.87 -15.87 -5.12
C TYR A 308 -5.59 -16.55 -6.30
N ARG A 309 -6.26 -17.71 -6.09
CA ARG A 309 -7.07 -18.37 -7.14
C ARG A 309 -8.22 -17.48 -7.62
N MET A 310 -8.97 -16.89 -6.70
CA MET A 310 -9.99 -15.90 -7.04
C MET A 310 -9.41 -14.74 -7.85
N ALA A 311 -8.21 -14.28 -7.52
CA ALA A 311 -7.54 -13.21 -8.23
C ALA A 311 -6.96 -13.64 -9.60
N MET A 312 -6.82 -14.94 -9.85
CA MET A 312 -6.54 -15.45 -11.21
C MET A 312 -7.74 -15.33 -12.16
N GLY A 313 -8.95 -15.11 -11.62
CA GLY A 313 -10.19 -15.00 -12.40
C GLY A 313 -10.96 -16.32 -12.50
N GLU A 314 -10.77 -17.20 -11.52
CA GLU A 314 -11.49 -18.49 -11.39
C GLU A 314 -12.76 -18.37 -10.53
#